data_3410362103630f584579667a908c7605
#
_entry.id   3410362103630f584579667a908c7605
#
_cell.length_a   1.000
_cell.length_b   1.000
_cell.length_c   1.000
_cell.angle_alpha   90.00
_cell.angle_beta   90.00
_cell.angle_gamma   90.00
#
_symmetry.space_group_name_H-M   'P 1'
#
loop_
_entity.id
_entity.type
_entity.pdbx_description
1 polymer ?
#
loop_
_entity_poly.entity_id
_entity_poly.type
_entity_poly.pdbx_seq_one_letter_code
_entity_poly.pdbx_strand_id
1 'polypeptide(L)'
;DYAPYFASYDDQAAFVAMPIMEDDHLIGVLAAQIPLDKITAILTANRDWKKQGFGNTGETFLVGSDFLMRTDSRFILENKADFLKVEASKITAAQLAIAEKKSTSIGVVKVESDATRPALAGEEGFRLITDYRGVSAFAAYAPLDLYGLKWALVAKIDQAEALAGANDLGRQTLLRTVGIA
;
A
#
# COMPACT_ATOMS: atom_id res chain seq x y z
N ASP A 1 5.57 -5.21 15.11
CA ASP A 1 5.46 -4.79 13.72
C ASP A 1 6.36 -5.66 12.84
N TYR A 2 6.33 -5.47 11.53
CA TYR A 2 7.18 -6.24 10.62
C TYR A 2 8.65 -5.87 10.78
N ALA A 3 9.49 -6.90 10.79
CA ALA A 3 10.94 -6.78 10.78
C ALA A 3 11.55 -7.96 9.99
N PRO A 4 12.77 -7.79 9.43
CA PRO A 4 13.49 -8.91 8.84
C PRO A 4 13.66 -10.04 9.86
N TYR A 5 13.29 -11.26 9.49
CA TYR A 5 13.36 -12.42 10.36
C TYR A 5 14.31 -13.46 9.79
N PHE A 6 15.40 -13.74 10.51
CA PHE A 6 16.49 -14.61 10.06
C PHE A 6 16.01 -16.01 9.64
N ALA A 7 15.10 -16.63 10.42
CA ALA A 7 14.58 -17.96 10.11
C ALA A 7 13.69 -18.00 8.85
N SER A 8 13.27 -16.85 8.33
CA SER A 8 12.56 -16.70 7.06
C SER A 8 13.46 -16.08 5.97
N TYR A 9 14.76 -16.30 6.02
CA TYR A 9 15.74 -15.76 5.07
C TYR A 9 15.70 -14.23 4.95
N ASP A 10 15.56 -13.55 6.10
CA ASP A 10 15.40 -12.10 6.23
C ASP A 10 14.17 -11.54 5.50
N ASP A 11 13.14 -12.37 5.28
CA ASP A 11 11.83 -11.87 4.88
C ASP A 11 11.19 -11.12 6.05
N GLN A 12 10.39 -10.11 5.70
CA GLN A 12 9.61 -9.37 6.68
C GLN A 12 8.63 -10.31 7.37
N ALA A 13 8.65 -10.32 8.69
CA ALA A 13 7.74 -11.13 9.49
C ALA A 13 7.19 -10.33 10.67
N ALA A 14 5.98 -10.64 11.05
CA ALA A 14 5.36 -10.20 12.28
C ALA A 14 4.75 -11.41 13.00
N PHE A 15 4.66 -11.33 14.33
CA PHE A 15 4.16 -12.40 15.15
C PHE A 15 3.08 -11.89 16.10
N VAL A 16 2.07 -12.73 16.30
CA VAL A 16 1.17 -12.64 17.45
C VAL A 16 1.62 -13.67 18.47
N ALA A 17 1.78 -13.27 19.71
CA ALA A 17 2.23 -14.14 20.76
C ALA A 17 1.36 -13.98 22.01
N MET A 18 1.16 -15.08 22.73
CA MET A 18 0.46 -15.08 24.01
C MET A 18 1.19 -15.98 25.03
N PRO A 19 1.22 -15.60 26.33
CA PRO A 19 1.80 -16.45 27.34
C PRO A 19 0.95 -17.70 27.58
N ILE A 20 1.61 -18.82 27.88
CA ILE A 20 0.98 -20.03 28.43
C ILE A 20 1.27 -20.02 29.92
N MET A 21 0.22 -19.96 30.72
CA MET A 21 0.31 -19.87 32.19
C MET A 21 -0.19 -21.18 32.84
N GLU A 22 0.48 -21.60 33.90
CA GLU A 22 0.05 -22.66 34.79
C GLU A 22 0.19 -22.14 36.23
N ASP A 23 -0.90 -22.11 37.00
CA ASP A 23 -0.92 -21.61 38.37
C ASP A 23 -0.19 -20.26 38.57
N ASP A 24 -0.48 -19.28 37.70
CA ASP A 24 0.17 -17.96 37.62
C ASP A 24 1.67 -17.97 37.26
N HIS A 25 2.23 -19.12 36.88
CA HIS A 25 3.60 -19.24 36.39
C HIS A 25 3.64 -19.29 34.88
N LEU A 26 4.53 -18.48 34.27
CA LEU A 26 4.78 -18.55 32.83
C LEU A 26 5.54 -19.84 32.50
N ILE A 27 4.87 -20.77 31.82
CA ILE A 27 5.48 -22.06 31.39
C ILE A 27 5.89 -22.05 29.91
N GLY A 28 5.44 -21.09 29.12
CA GLY A 28 5.80 -20.99 27.71
C GLY A 28 5.14 -19.80 27.03
N VAL A 29 5.47 -19.63 25.74
CA VAL A 29 4.86 -18.63 24.86
C VAL A 29 4.43 -19.31 23.58
N LEU A 30 3.15 -19.18 23.23
CA LEU A 30 2.66 -19.55 21.92
C LEU A 30 2.85 -18.35 20.98
N ALA A 31 3.56 -18.54 19.88
CA ALA A 31 3.74 -17.52 18.86
C ALA A 31 3.27 -18.03 17.49
N ALA A 32 2.53 -17.18 16.75
CA ALA A 32 2.10 -17.46 15.39
C ALA A 32 2.59 -16.35 14.45
N GLN A 33 3.21 -16.72 13.35
CA GLN A 33 3.64 -15.77 12.33
C GLN A 33 2.44 -15.31 11.50
N ILE A 34 2.36 -14.00 11.26
CA ILE A 34 1.31 -13.40 10.42
C ILE A 34 1.70 -13.57 8.94
N PRO A 35 0.87 -14.21 8.12
CA PRO A 35 1.17 -14.43 6.70
C PRO A 35 0.95 -13.14 5.90
N LEU A 36 2.04 -12.48 5.46
CA LEU A 36 2.02 -11.22 4.71
C LEU A 36 1.31 -11.32 3.37
N ASP A 37 1.46 -12.44 2.68
CA ASP A 37 0.81 -12.73 1.41
C ASP A 37 -0.72 -12.70 1.53
N LYS A 38 -1.27 -13.13 2.66
CA LYS A 38 -2.72 -13.11 2.92
C LYS A 38 -3.24 -11.68 3.08
N ILE A 39 -2.50 -10.83 3.78
CA ILE A 39 -2.88 -9.42 3.93
C ILE A 39 -2.81 -8.71 2.58
N THR A 40 -1.73 -8.91 1.82
CA THR A 40 -1.62 -8.39 0.46
C THR A 40 -2.76 -8.92 -0.42
N ALA A 41 -3.11 -10.21 -0.35
CA ALA A 41 -4.19 -10.79 -1.13
C ALA A 41 -5.55 -10.15 -0.82
N ILE A 42 -5.86 -9.88 0.45
CA ILE A 42 -7.09 -9.20 0.86
C ILE A 42 -7.15 -7.78 0.26
N LEU A 43 -6.09 -6.99 0.41
CA LEU A 43 -6.07 -5.59 -0.04
C LEU A 43 -6.01 -5.45 -1.56
N THR A 44 -5.46 -6.44 -2.23
CA THR A 44 -5.42 -6.47 -3.70
C THR A 44 -6.60 -7.22 -4.33
N ALA A 45 -7.58 -7.66 -3.52
CA ALA A 45 -8.69 -8.51 -3.97
C ALA A 45 -8.19 -9.73 -4.77
N ASN A 46 -7.14 -10.40 -4.28
CA ASN A 46 -6.45 -11.48 -4.99
C ASN A 46 -5.95 -11.09 -6.39
N ARG A 47 -5.56 -9.83 -6.58
CA ARG A 47 -5.13 -9.20 -7.85
C ARG A 47 -6.26 -9.06 -8.88
N ASP A 48 -7.51 -9.13 -8.47
CA ASP A 48 -8.68 -8.95 -9.34
C ASP A 48 -9.19 -7.50 -9.31
N TRP A 49 -8.27 -6.56 -9.43
CA TRP A 49 -8.52 -5.12 -9.29
C TRP A 49 -9.64 -4.60 -10.19
N LYS A 50 -9.69 -5.07 -11.45
CA LYS A 50 -10.70 -4.59 -12.42
C LYS A 50 -12.11 -4.98 -12.03
N LYS A 51 -12.34 -6.22 -11.59
CA LYS A 51 -13.66 -6.68 -11.16
C LYS A 51 -14.12 -6.01 -9.86
N GLN A 52 -13.16 -5.59 -9.02
CA GLN A 52 -13.44 -4.89 -7.77
C GLN A 52 -13.59 -3.37 -7.95
N GLY A 53 -13.56 -2.87 -9.18
CA GLY A 53 -13.76 -1.45 -9.46
C GLY A 53 -12.52 -0.56 -9.26
N PHE A 54 -11.34 -1.14 -9.04
CA PHE A 54 -10.09 -0.38 -8.88
C PHE A 54 -9.52 0.17 -10.21
N GLY A 55 -10.17 -0.12 -11.34
CA GLY A 55 -9.72 0.34 -12.64
C GLY A 55 -8.29 -0.12 -13.00
N ASN A 56 -7.54 0.75 -13.66
CA ASN A 56 -6.16 0.46 -14.09
C ASN A 56 -5.09 0.94 -13.09
N THR A 57 -5.38 1.97 -12.30
CA THR A 57 -4.42 2.62 -11.40
C THR A 57 -4.82 2.59 -9.92
N GLY A 58 -6.04 2.11 -9.64
CA GLY A 58 -6.54 1.99 -8.27
C GLY A 58 -5.74 0.98 -7.46
N GLU A 59 -5.39 1.33 -6.23
CA GLU A 59 -4.53 0.57 -5.35
C GLU A 59 -4.95 0.78 -3.89
N THR A 60 -4.89 -0.29 -3.10
CA THR A 60 -5.05 -0.24 -1.64
C THR A 60 -3.83 -0.85 -0.99
N PHE A 61 -3.28 -0.18 0.03
CA PHE A 61 -2.09 -0.63 0.73
C PHE A 61 -2.04 -0.16 2.18
N LEU A 62 -1.18 -0.79 2.97
CA LEU A 62 -0.90 -0.44 4.36
C LEU A 62 0.51 0.15 4.50
N VAL A 63 0.63 1.11 5.43
CA VAL A 63 1.90 1.77 5.76
C VAL A 63 2.05 1.79 7.28
N GLY A 64 3.23 1.44 7.77
CA GLY A 64 3.56 1.48 9.19
C GLY A 64 3.97 2.87 9.70
N SER A 65 4.21 2.99 11.01
CA SER A 65 4.62 4.23 11.65
C SER A 65 5.98 4.78 11.18
N ASP A 66 6.79 3.95 10.56
CA ASP A 66 8.04 4.29 9.88
C ASP A 66 7.85 4.78 8.42
N PHE A 67 6.60 4.88 7.98
CA PHE A 67 6.19 5.16 6.61
C PHE A 67 6.58 4.10 5.58
N LEU A 68 7.03 2.92 5.97
CA LEU A 68 7.30 1.84 5.03
C LEU A 68 6.05 1.02 4.74
N MET A 69 5.91 0.53 3.52
CA MET A 69 4.81 -0.33 3.11
C MET A 69 4.77 -1.61 3.94
N ARG A 70 3.55 -2.05 4.29
CA ARG A 70 3.23 -3.31 5.00
C ARG A 70 2.54 -4.33 4.10
N THR A 71 2.19 -3.93 2.88
CA THR A 71 1.65 -4.78 1.83
C THR A 71 2.34 -4.46 0.52
N ASP A 72 2.33 -5.40 -0.43
CA ASP A 72 2.91 -5.15 -1.73
C ASP A 72 2.08 -4.16 -2.53
N SER A 73 2.77 -3.26 -3.22
CA SER A 73 2.18 -2.37 -4.20
C SER A 73 1.62 -3.16 -5.38
N ARG A 74 0.44 -2.75 -5.88
CA ARG A 74 -0.11 -3.24 -7.15
C ARG A 74 0.91 -3.18 -8.28
N PHE A 75 1.66 -2.08 -8.36
CA PHE A 75 2.55 -1.83 -9.49
C PHE A 75 3.76 -2.76 -9.51
N ILE A 76 4.31 -3.15 -8.35
CA ILE A 76 5.36 -4.18 -8.33
C ILE A 76 4.81 -5.55 -8.70
N LEU A 77 3.55 -5.84 -8.34
CA LEU A 77 2.88 -7.11 -8.64
C LEU A 77 2.47 -7.23 -10.12
N GLU A 78 2.15 -6.12 -10.80
CA GLU A 78 1.77 -6.09 -12.20
C GLU A 78 2.97 -5.94 -13.14
N ASN A 79 3.90 -5.04 -12.82
CA ASN A 79 5.09 -4.78 -13.64
C ASN A 79 6.30 -4.38 -12.78
N LYS A 80 6.97 -5.38 -12.25
CA LYS A 80 8.16 -5.20 -11.40
C LYS A 80 9.25 -4.35 -12.06
N ALA A 81 9.52 -4.55 -13.36
CA ALA A 81 10.61 -3.88 -14.03
C ALA A 81 10.39 -2.36 -14.10
N ASP A 82 9.19 -1.93 -14.47
CA ASP A 82 8.86 -0.51 -14.53
C ASP A 82 8.73 0.11 -13.14
N PHE A 83 8.18 -0.63 -12.17
CA PHE A 83 8.15 -0.20 -10.77
C PHE A 83 9.55 0.09 -10.23
N LEU A 84 10.50 -0.83 -10.41
CA LEU A 84 11.87 -0.65 -9.93
C LEU A 84 12.59 0.53 -10.59
N LYS A 85 12.34 0.81 -11.87
CA LYS A 85 12.89 2.01 -12.54
C LYS A 85 12.41 3.31 -11.89
N VAL A 86 11.11 3.38 -11.54
CA VAL A 86 10.50 4.55 -10.88
C VAL A 86 11.05 4.73 -9.47
N GLU A 87 11.21 3.64 -8.73
CA GLU A 87 11.64 3.67 -7.32
C GLU A 87 13.16 3.77 -7.14
N ALA A 88 13.96 3.39 -8.15
CA ALA A 88 15.43 3.35 -8.05
C ALA A 88 16.09 4.66 -7.59
N SER A 89 15.49 5.82 -7.90
CA SER A 89 16.00 7.13 -7.46
C SER A 89 15.55 7.55 -6.06
N LYS A 90 14.63 6.80 -5.44
CA LYS A 90 13.97 7.15 -4.16
C LYS A 90 14.39 6.26 -3.01
N ILE A 91 14.95 5.10 -3.29
CA ILE A 91 15.37 4.10 -2.31
C ILE A 91 16.88 3.84 -2.42
N THR A 92 17.47 3.33 -1.34
CA THR A 92 18.90 2.98 -1.33
C THR A 92 19.20 1.79 -2.24
N ALA A 93 20.46 1.63 -2.64
CA ALA A 93 20.89 0.46 -3.44
C ALA A 93 20.59 -0.86 -2.72
N ALA A 94 20.72 -0.92 -1.40
CA ALA A 94 20.37 -2.10 -0.61
C ALA A 94 18.88 -2.42 -0.66
N GLN A 95 18.01 -1.41 -0.51
CA GLN A 95 16.57 -1.56 -0.63
C GLN A 95 16.15 -1.99 -2.05
N LEU A 96 16.79 -1.39 -3.08
CA LEU A 96 16.54 -1.77 -4.46
C LEU A 96 16.89 -3.26 -4.71
N ALA A 97 18.03 -3.72 -4.21
CA ALA A 97 18.44 -5.12 -4.31
C ALA A 97 17.44 -6.08 -3.61
N ILE A 98 16.90 -5.67 -2.46
CA ILE A 98 15.85 -6.44 -1.76
C ILE A 98 14.57 -6.49 -2.61
N ALA A 99 14.09 -5.34 -3.09
CA ALA A 99 12.88 -5.25 -3.93
C ALA A 99 13.03 -6.08 -5.21
N GLU A 100 14.21 -6.03 -5.82
CA GLU A 100 14.52 -6.81 -7.02
C GLU A 100 14.56 -8.31 -6.73
N LYS A 101 15.32 -8.74 -5.72
CA LYS A 101 15.50 -10.16 -5.37
C LYS A 101 14.20 -10.81 -4.91
N LYS A 102 13.47 -10.12 -4.02
CA LYS A 102 12.27 -10.67 -3.34
C LYS A 102 10.96 -10.30 -4.03
N SER A 103 10.99 -9.41 -5.03
CA SER A 103 9.79 -8.92 -5.74
C SER A 103 8.75 -8.32 -4.76
N THR A 104 9.21 -7.52 -3.80
CA THR A 104 8.38 -6.94 -2.75
C THR A 104 8.66 -5.45 -2.56
N SER A 105 7.62 -4.70 -2.20
CA SER A 105 7.70 -3.32 -1.71
C SER A 105 7.63 -3.23 -0.18
N ILE A 106 7.31 -4.34 0.49
CA ILE A 106 7.14 -4.39 1.95
C ILE A 106 8.46 -4.12 2.67
N GLY A 107 8.45 -3.13 3.59
CA GLY A 107 9.64 -2.73 4.33
C GLY A 107 10.72 -2.04 3.49
N VAL A 108 10.44 -1.76 2.21
CA VAL A 108 11.37 -1.18 1.24
C VAL A 108 10.93 0.20 0.79
N VAL A 109 9.68 0.32 0.33
CA VAL A 109 9.17 1.56 -0.24
C VAL A 109 8.61 2.45 0.85
N LYS A 110 9.13 3.69 0.92
CA LYS A 110 8.65 4.71 1.85
C LYS A 110 7.51 5.50 1.24
N VAL A 111 6.38 5.57 1.96
CA VAL A 111 5.18 6.33 1.56
C VAL A 111 4.85 7.36 2.63
N GLU A 112 5.56 8.45 2.62
CA GLU A 112 5.31 9.60 3.48
C GLU A 112 4.59 10.68 2.67
N SER A 113 3.28 10.82 2.88
CA SER A 113 2.38 11.66 2.07
C SER A 113 1.35 12.38 2.91
N ASP A 114 0.59 13.29 2.27
CA ASP A 114 -0.53 13.98 2.91
C ASP A 114 -1.72 13.07 3.22
N ALA A 115 -1.68 11.80 2.83
CA ALA A 115 -2.63 10.77 3.24
C ALA A 115 -2.10 9.93 4.43
N THR A 116 -0.82 9.50 4.38
CA THR A 116 -0.27 8.61 5.40
C THR A 116 0.02 9.32 6.72
N ARG A 117 0.49 10.58 6.69
CA ARG A 117 0.74 11.35 7.91
C ARG A 117 -0.50 11.53 8.78
N PRO A 118 -1.64 12.05 8.28
CA PRO A 118 -2.84 12.18 9.09
C PRO A 118 -3.43 10.83 9.50
N ALA A 119 -3.40 9.82 8.63
CA ALA A 119 -3.87 8.48 9.00
C ALA A 119 -3.08 7.90 10.20
N LEU A 120 -1.76 8.02 10.21
CA LEU A 120 -0.92 7.60 11.34
C LEU A 120 -1.13 8.45 12.60
N ALA A 121 -1.61 9.69 12.45
CA ALA A 121 -2.02 10.55 13.55
C ALA A 121 -3.43 10.22 14.09
N GLY A 122 -4.15 9.28 13.49
CA GLY A 122 -5.47 8.86 13.92
C GLY A 122 -6.63 9.53 13.16
N GLU A 123 -6.33 10.25 12.08
CA GLU A 123 -7.34 10.93 11.26
C GLU A 123 -7.73 10.07 10.06
N GLU A 124 -8.99 10.21 9.64
CA GLU A 124 -9.49 9.66 8.38
C GLU A 124 -9.86 10.79 7.43
N GLY A 125 -9.84 10.52 6.12
CA GLY A 125 -10.20 11.53 5.15
C GLY A 125 -10.03 11.12 3.71
N PHE A 126 -10.28 12.12 2.85
CA PHE A 126 -10.13 12.00 1.40
C PHE A 126 -9.50 13.27 0.87
N ARG A 127 -8.48 13.15 0.02
CA ARG A 127 -7.85 14.32 -0.62
C ARG A 127 -7.09 13.97 -1.90
N LEU A 128 -6.78 15.00 -2.66
CA LEU A 128 -5.84 14.92 -3.77
C LEU A 128 -4.42 14.98 -3.20
N ILE A 129 -3.58 14.03 -3.58
CA ILE A 129 -2.18 13.94 -3.14
C ILE A 129 -1.24 13.72 -4.32
N THR A 130 0.04 13.92 -4.10
CA THR A 130 1.09 13.31 -4.94
C THR A 130 1.48 11.99 -4.29
N ASP A 131 1.29 10.88 -5.00
CA ASP A 131 1.58 9.56 -4.47
C ASP A 131 3.09 9.22 -4.48
N TYR A 132 3.47 8.06 -3.93
CA TYR A 132 4.86 7.63 -3.85
C TYR A 132 5.54 7.47 -5.23
N ARG A 133 4.78 7.29 -6.31
CA ARG A 133 5.29 7.27 -7.70
C ARG A 133 5.54 8.68 -8.24
N GLY A 134 5.04 9.72 -7.56
CA GLY A 134 5.08 11.11 -8.04
C GLY A 134 3.88 11.48 -8.91
N VAL A 135 2.81 10.69 -8.89
CA VAL A 135 1.59 10.88 -9.68
C VAL A 135 0.50 11.52 -8.84
N SER A 136 -0.26 12.45 -9.43
CA SER A 136 -1.43 13.05 -8.78
C SER A 136 -2.55 12.01 -8.66
N ALA A 137 -3.03 11.78 -7.44
CA ALA A 137 -4.01 10.74 -7.13
C ALA A 137 -5.03 11.22 -6.10
N PHE A 138 -6.27 10.80 -6.25
CA PHE A 138 -7.25 10.86 -5.17
C PHE A 138 -7.00 9.73 -4.20
N ALA A 139 -6.91 10.05 -2.92
CA ALA A 139 -6.65 9.08 -1.85
C ALA A 139 -7.67 9.23 -0.72
N ALA A 140 -8.31 8.12 -0.37
CA ALA A 140 -8.98 7.92 0.90
C ALA A 140 -8.00 7.27 1.87
N TYR A 141 -8.01 7.68 3.12
CA TYR A 141 -7.11 7.16 4.15
C TYR A 141 -7.80 7.07 5.50
N ALA A 142 -7.37 6.09 6.29
CA ALA A 142 -7.85 5.90 7.65
C ALA A 142 -6.76 5.26 8.53
N PRO A 143 -6.81 5.48 9.86
CA PRO A 143 -5.98 4.77 10.80
C PRO A 143 -6.42 3.31 10.89
N LEU A 144 -5.46 2.42 11.09
CA LEU A 144 -5.68 1.01 11.41
C LEU A 144 -4.88 0.67 12.65
N ASP A 145 -5.56 0.38 13.76
CA ASP A 145 -4.95 -0.10 14.99
C ASP A 145 -5.07 -1.62 15.06
N LEU A 146 -3.94 -2.29 15.11
CA LEU A 146 -3.85 -3.75 15.26
C LEU A 146 -3.09 -4.06 16.55
N TYR A 147 -3.81 -4.26 17.65
CA TYR A 147 -3.20 -4.58 18.95
C TYR A 147 -2.11 -3.59 19.38
N GLY A 148 -2.33 -2.29 19.15
CA GLY A 148 -1.39 -1.22 19.46
C GLY A 148 -0.37 -0.90 18.33
N LEU A 149 -0.33 -1.67 17.27
CA LEU A 149 0.39 -1.29 16.04
C LEU A 149 -0.42 -0.27 15.26
N LYS A 150 0.14 0.90 15.06
CA LYS A 150 -0.51 1.98 14.30
C LYS A 150 -0.07 1.92 12.83
N TRP A 151 -1.01 1.63 11.97
CA TRP A 151 -0.82 1.64 10.53
C TRP A 151 -1.77 2.61 9.85
N ALA A 152 -1.39 3.09 8.68
CA ALA A 152 -2.26 3.83 7.77
C ALA A 152 -2.78 2.89 6.69
N LEU A 153 -4.11 2.83 6.52
CA LEU A 153 -4.77 2.24 5.37
C LEU A 153 -4.99 3.34 4.34
N VAL A 154 -4.54 3.13 3.12
CA VAL A 154 -4.71 4.07 2.01
C VAL A 154 -5.31 3.35 0.81
N ALA A 155 -6.37 3.93 0.23
CA ALA A 155 -6.93 3.54 -1.05
C ALA A 155 -6.83 4.72 -2.00
N LYS A 156 -6.23 4.54 -3.18
CA LYS A 156 -6.02 5.63 -4.14
C LYS A 156 -6.29 5.22 -5.57
N ILE A 157 -6.56 6.23 -6.40
CA ILE A 157 -6.67 6.10 -7.86
C ILE A 157 -6.05 7.35 -8.50
N ASP A 158 -5.38 7.20 -9.62
CA ASP A 158 -4.79 8.32 -10.34
C ASP A 158 -5.88 9.33 -10.75
N GLN A 159 -5.61 10.62 -10.52
CA GLN A 159 -6.55 11.70 -10.85
C GLN A 159 -6.98 11.66 -12.31
N ALA A 160 -6.04 11.41 -13.22
CA ALA A 160 -6.31 11.33 -14.65
C ALA A 160 -7.33 10.24 -15.00
N GLU A 161 -7.22 9.05 -14.37
CA GLU A 161 -8.18 7.96 -14.57
C GLU A 161 -9.53 8.28 -13.95
N ALA A 162 -9.56 8.77 -12.71
CA ALA A 162 -10.79 9.10 -12.01
C ALA A 162 -11.63 10.16 -12.74
N LEU A 163 -10.98 11.10 -13.45
CA LEU A 163 -11.64 12.17 -14.20
C LEU A 163 -11.82 11.88 -15.69
N ALA A 164 -11.36 10.73 -16.19
CA ALA A 164 -11.40 10.42 -17.63
C ALA A 164 -12.81 10.53 -18.21
N GLY A 165 -13.82 9.96 -17.56
CA GLY A 165 -15.20 10.03 -18.02
C GLY A 165 -15.78 11.46 -18.05
N ALA A 166 -15.45 12.28 -17.07
CA ALA A 166 -15.87 13.68 -17.04
C ALA A 166 -15.19 14.51 -18.14
N ASN A 167 -13.91 14.27 -18.38
CA ASN A 167 -13.14 14.93 -19.44
C ASN A 167 -13.67 14.56 -20.83
N ASP A 168 -14.04 13.32 -21.07
CA ASP A 168 -14.61 12.87 -22.35
C ASP A 168 -15.98 13.49 -22.62
N LEU A 169 -16.84 13.59 -21.61
CA LEU A 169 -18.11 14.30 -21.71
C LEU A 169 -17.91 15.79 -22.03
N GLY A 170 -16.97 16.44 -21.35
CA GLY A 170 -16.63 17.84 -21.61
C GLY A 170 -16.15 18.07 -23.05
N ARG A 171 -15.26 17.21 -23.56
CA ARG A 171 -14.79 17.29 -24.96
C ARG A 171 -15.91 17.07 -25.97
N GLN A 172 -16.78 16.07 -25.75
CA GLN A 172 -17.90 15.80 -26.65
C GLN A 172 -18.91 16.96 -26.68
N THR A 173 -19.18 17.56 -25.52
CA THR A 173 -20.07 18.73 -25.41
C THR A 173 -19.47 19.92 -26.16
N LEU A 174 -18.19 20.22 -25.97
CA LEU A 174 -17.50 21.30 -26.66
C LEU A 174 -17.51 21.12 -28.19
N LEU A 175 -17.21 19.92 -28.68
CA LEU A 175 -17.19 19.58 -30.10
C LEU A 175 -18.59 19.73 -30.72
N ARG A 176 -19.66 19.37 -30.02
CA ARG A 176 -21.05 19.54 -30.46
C ARG A 176 -21.46 21.00 -30.49
N THR A 177 -20.97 21.82 -29.55
CA THR A 177 -21.30 23.24 -29.47
C THR A 177 -20.57 24.06 -30.55
N VAL A 178 -19.33 23.70 -30.88
CA VAL A 178 -18.53 24.37 -31.93
C VAL A 178 -18.89 23.89 -33.35
N GLY A 179 -19.44 22.68 -33.49
CA GLY A 179 -19.85 22.12 -34.79
C GLY A 179 -21.27 22.53 -35.26
N ILE A 180 -21.95 23.39 -34.51
CA ILE A 180 -23.28 23.95 -34.86
C ILE A 180 -23.15 25.44 -35.36
N ALA A 181 -21.99 25.81 -35.86
CA ALA A 181 -21.80 27.12 -36.49
C ALA A 181 -21.54 26.95 -37.99
#